data_d43579d7bc20f90ff4605b386a077198
#
_entry.id   d43579d7bc20f90ff4605b386a077198
#
_cell.length_a   1.000
_cell.length_b   1.000
_cell.length_c   1.000
_cell.angle_alpha   90.00
_cell.angle_beta   90.00
_cell.angle_gamma   90.00
#
_symmetry.space_group_name_H-M   'P 1'
#
loop_
_entity.id
_entity.type
_entity.pdbx_description
1 polymer ?
#
loop_
_entity_poly.entity_id
_entity_poly.type
_entity_poly.pdbx_seq_one_letter_code
_entity_poly.pdbx_strand_id
1 'polypeptide(L)'
;MSVPPPVVVCFSGSDPSCGAGLQADLLALAAWGCHPATIVTTLTVKNAVGVTRLMPSPVELLRAQTACLIDDLPVAAFKIGLIGSTDHIDVLAEFLSRHPLGPVVLDPVLASGRGDPLLAEDARAALRERLLPYTTVLTPNTLELARLSGLPADTACERRAGARALIAAGSRHVLVTGTHARTDHVENVLFAADGREYAGIWPRLAHSFHGSGCTLAAALAAALAHGHAVPEAASMAQAYTYQALRHAYRPGHGQWIPDRLLGRRPALTHA
;
A
#
# COMPACT_ATOMS: atom_id res chain seq x y z
N MET A 1 20.52 7.29 25.35
CA MET A 1 20.44 6.72 23.98
C MET A 1 19.05 7.05 23.45
N SER A 2 18.93 7.57 22.23
CA SER A 2 17.62 7.81 21.60
C SER A 2 16.95 6.47 21.32
N VAL A 3 15.64 6.38 21.52
CA VAL A 3 14.84 5.21 21.13
C VAL A 3 14.95 5.07 19.60
N PRO A 4 15.34 3.88 19.09
CA PRO A 4 15.43 3.69 17.64
C PRO A 4 14.05 3.82 16.98
N PRO A 5 13.98 4.31 15.72
CA PRO A 5 12.72 4.42 15.00
C PRO A 5 12.11 3.01 14.78
N PRO A 6 10.76 2.89 14.78
CA PRO A 6 10.12 1.61 14.48
C PRO A 6 10.46 1.15 13.07
N VAL A 7 10.78 -0.15 12.93
CA VAL A 7 11.16 -0.75 11.65
C VAL A 7 9.91 -1.21 10.91
N VAL A 8 9.75 -0.80 9.64
CA VAL A 8 8.70 -1.28 8.75
C VAL A 8 9.34 -1.99 7.56
N VAL A 9 9.04 -3.28 7.41
CA VAL A 9 9.50 -4.06 6.25
C VAL A 9 8.51 -3.92 5.10
N CYS A 10 9.01 -3.49 3.94
CA CYS A 10 8.23 -3.30 2.73
C CYS A 10 8.59 -4.35 1.67
N PHE A 11 7.58 -5.06 1.18
CA PHE A 11 7.65 -5.93 0.01
C PHE A 11 6.91 -5.24 -1.14
N SER A 12 7.60 -4.81 -2.17
CA SER A 12 6.94 -4.07 -3.27
C SER A 12 7.79 -4.07 -4.54
N GLY A 13 7.18 -3.68 -5.65
CA GLY A 13 7.90 -3.45 -6.89
C GLY A 13 8.76 -2.20 -6.84
N SER A 14 9.90 -2.22 -7.55
CA SER A 14 10.76 -1.04 -7.72
C SER A 14 10.23 -0.18 -8.86
N ASP A 15 9.96 1.10 -8.57
CA ASP A 15 9.54 2.12 -9.53
C ASP A 15 10.67 3.14 -9.76
N PRO A 16 11.40 3.06 -10.90
CA PRO A 16 12.53 3.96 -11.17
C PRO A 16 12.13 5.43 -11.30
N SER A 17 10.83 5.74 -11.52
CA SER A 17 10.34 7.12 -11.52
C SER A 17 10.14 7.70 -10.12
N CYS A 18 10.29 6.90 -9.07
CA CYS A 18 10.02 7.25 -7.67
C CYS A 18 8.56 7.71 -7.41
N GLY A 19 7.66 7.45 -8.36
CA GLY A 19 6.25 7.81 -8.23
C GLY A 19 5.44 6.88 -7.33
N ALA A 20 5.74 5.58 -7.36
CA ALA A 20 5.08 4.52 -6.59
C ALA A 20 6.08 3.48 -6.08
N GLY A 21 5.61 2.28 -5.72
CA GLY A 21 6.44 1.14 -5.33
C GLY A 21 7.31 1.40 -4.10
N LEU A 22 8.41 0.67 -4.00
CA LEU A 22 9.34 0.75 -2.86
C LEU A 22 9.85 2.17 -2.61
N GLN A 23 10.09 2.95 -3.66
CA GLN A 23 10.57 4.32 -3.54
C GLN A 23 9.53 5.23 -2.87
N ALA A 24 8.25 5.03 -3.19
CA ALA A 24 7.16 5.73 -2.52
C ALA A 24 7.02 5.30 -1.05
N ASP A 25 7.12 4.00 -0.80
CA ASP A 25 7.04 3.42 0.54
C ASP A 25 8.17 3.96 1.42
N LEU A 26 9.42 3.93 0.93
CA LEU A 26 10.60 4.43 1.62
C LEU A 26 10.45 5.92 2.00
N LEU A 27 10.05 6.76 1.05
CA LEU A 27 9.89 8.20 1.31
C LEU A 27 8.77 8.48 2.31
N ALA A 28 7.64 7.78 2.22
CA ALA A 28 6.53 7.95 3.14
C ALA A 28 6.90 7.50 4.56
N LEU A 29 7.52 6.33 4.71
CA LEU A 29 7.97 5.80 6.00
C LEU A 29 9.02 6.69 6.65
N ALA A 30 10.00 7.17 5.89
CA ALA A 30 11.01 8.10 6.38
C ALA A 30 10.39 9.43 6.84
N ALA A 31 9.39 9.95 6.12
CA ALA A 31 8.66 11.16 6.53
C ALA A 31 7.89 10.97 7.85
N TRP A 32 7.49 9.73 8.17
CA TRP A 32 6.84 9.35 9.41
C TRP A 32 7.81 8.98 10.54
N GLY A 33 9.12 9.10 10.32
CA GLY A 33 10.14 8.77 11.33
C GLY A 33 10.30 7.27 11.57
N CYS A 34 9.91 6.42 10.63
CA CYS A 34 10.19 4.99 10.66
C CYS A 34 11.51 4.67 9.98
N HIS A 35 12.09 3.52 10.32
CA HIS A 35 13.18 2.90 9.56
C HIS A 35 12.61 1.97 8.49
N PRO A 36 12.71 2.31 7.18
CA PRO A 36 12.20 1.46 6.12
C PRO A 36 13.23 0.39 5.74
N ALA A 37 12.86 -0.88 5.91
CA ALA A 37 13.60 -2.02 5.36
C ALA A 37 12.86 -2.50 4.10
N THR A 38 13.56 -2.65 2.96
CA THR A 38 12.91 -2.82 1.65
C THR A 38 13.35 -4.09 0.95
N ILE A 39 12.38 -4.89 0.47
CA ILE A 39 12.59 -6.09 -0.33
C ILE A 39 11.87 -5.93 -1.67
N VAL A 40 12.64 -6.04 -2.77
CA VAL A 40 12.12 -5.90 -4.13
C VAL A 40 11.44 -7.19 -4.57
N THR A 41 10.12 -7.14 -4.82
CA THR A 41 9.36 -8.26 -5.39
C THR A 41 9.39 -8.27 -6.92
N THR A 42 9.49 -7.10 -7.55
CA THR A 42 9.43 -6.94 -9.01
C THR A 42 10.24 -5.73 -9.43
N LEU A 43 11.11 -5.90 -10.40
CA LEU A 43 11.70 -4.78 -11.13
C LEU A 43 10.73 -4.33 -12.23
N THR A 44 10.60 -3.02 -12.42
CA THR A 44 9.72 -2.50 -13.46
C THR A 44 10.48 -1.62 -14.45
N VAL A 45 10.17 -1.77 -15.73
CA VAL A 45 10.54 -0.78 -16.74
C VAL A 45 9.34 0.10 -16.95
N LYS A 46 9.41 1.32 -16.43
CA LYS A 46 8.29 2.27 -16.41
C LYS A 46 8.77 3.70 -16.26
N ASN A 47 7.85 4.60 -16.51
CA ASN A 47 7.98 6.04 -16.20
C ASN A 47 6.64 6.57 -15.64
N ALA A 48 6.50 7.89 -15.50
CA ALA A 48 5.27 8.51 -15.01
C ALA A 48 4.06 8.35 -15.97
N VAL A 49 4.27 7.85 -17.19
CA VAL A 49 3.22 7.63 -18.20
C VAL A 49 2.65 6.21 -18.10
N GLY A 50 3.47 5.18 -17.90
CA GLY A 50 2.99 3.78 -17.84
C GLY A 50 4.09 2.77 -17.60
N VAL A 51 3.67 1.49 -17.48
CA VAL A 51 4.54 0.32 -17.31
C VAL A 51 4.71 -0.38 -18.65
N THR A 52 5.96 -0.67 -19.03
CA THR A 52 6.27 -1.38 -20.28
C THR A 52 6.74 -2.81 -20.04
N ARG A 53 7.34 -3.10 -18.87
CA ARG A 53 7.84 -4.45 -18.55
C ARG A 53 7.85 -4.65 -17.03
N LEU A 54 7.50 -5.86 -16.63
CA LEU A 54 7.63 -6.38 -15.27
C LEU A 54 8.63 -7.54 -15.27
N MET A 55 9.47 -7.60 -14.27
CA MET A 55 10.42 -8.68 -14.05
C MET A 55 10.42 -9.05 -12.57
N PRO A 56 9.67 -10.10 -12.18
CA PRO A 56 9.68 -10.59 -10.80
C PRO A 56 11.10 -10.93 -10.35
N SER A 57 11.44 -10.62 -9.10
CA SER A 57 12.71 -11.04 -8.51
C SER A 57 12.76 -12.56 -8.35
N PRO A 58 13.93 -13.18 -8.31
CA PRO A 58 14.03 -14.61 -8.01
C PRO A 58 13.43 -14.91 -6.63
N VAL A 59 12.58 -15.93 -6.55
CA VAL A 59 11.86 -16.32 -5.32
C VAL A 59 12.82 -16.62 -4.17
N GLU A 60 13.91 -17.33 -4.46
CA GLU A 60 14.93 -17.67 -3.47
C GLU A 60 15.65 -16.43 -2.92
N LEU A 61 15.80 -15.38 -3.74
CA LEU A 61 16.35 -14.11 -3.28
C LEU A 61 15.37 -13.42 -2.31
N LEU A 62 14.08 -13.40 -2.62
CA LEU A 62 13.03 -12.88 -1.73
C LEU A 62 13.08 -13.60 -0.38
N ARG A 63 13.12 -14.94 -0.40
CA ARG A 63 13.19 -15.79 0.80
C ARG A 63 14.43 -15.46 1.64
N ALA A 64 15.61 -15.43 1.01
CA ALA A 64 16.87 -15.17 1.69
C ALA A 64 16.93 -13.77 2.30
N GLN A 65 16.49 -12.73 1.57
CA GLN A 65 16.45 -11.35 2.08
C GLN A 65 15.48 -11.22 3.25
N THR A 66 14.30 -11.85 3.15
CA THR A 66 13.30 -11.84 4.23
C THR A 66 13.88 -12.46 5.50
N ALA A 67 14.44 -13.66 5.40
CA ALA A 67 15.04 -14.35 6.55
C ALA A 67 16.15 -13.52 7.20
N CYS A 68 17.08 -12.98 6.40
CA CYS A 68 18.19 -12.17 6.89
C CYS A 68 17.73 -10.90 7.63
N LEU A 69 16.73 -10.17 7.10
CA LEU A 69 16.23 -8.94 7.73
C LEU A 69 15.49 -9.22 9.04
N ILE A 70 14.70 -10.30 9.09
CA ILE A 70 13.91 -10.64 10.28
C ILE A 70 14.79 -11.16 11.43
N ASP A 71 15.89 -11.82 11.10
CA ASP A 71 16.84 -12.29 12.12
C ASP A 71 17.56 -11.11 12.82
N ASP A 72 17.73 -9.98 12.10
CA ASP A 72 18.49 -8.82 12.60
C ASP A 72 17.59 -7.70 13.15
N LEU A 73 16.46 -7.41 12.50
CA LEU A 73 15.69 -6.20 12.77
C LEU A 73 14.45 -6.44 13.64
N PRO A 74 14.20 -5.59 14.66
CA PRO A 74 12.99 -5.64 15.49
C PRO A 74 11.80 -5.04 14.69
N VAL A 75 11.17 -5.85 13.84
CA VAL A 75 10.10 -5.42 12.95
C VAL A 75 8.84 -5.03 13.71
N ALA A 76 8.38 -3.79 13.50
CA ALA A 76 7.17 -3.24 14.11
C ALA A 76 5.92 -3.37 13.22
N ALA A 77 6.07 -3.40 11.89
CA ALA A 77 4.97 -3.58 10.94
C ALA A 77 5.48 -4.06 9.57
N PHE A 78 4.55 -4.56 8.76
CA PHE A 78 4.80 -4.93 7.37
C PHE A 78 3.91 -4.12 6.41
N LYS A 79 4.48 -3.70 5.28
CA LYS A 79 3.72 -3.20 4.13
C LYS A 79 3.98 -4.12 2.93
N ILE A 80 2.93 -4.63 2.33
CA ILE A 80 2.99 -5.44 1.12
C ILE A 80 2.30 -4.66 0.00
N GLY A 81 3.02 -4.41 -1.10
CA GLY A 81 2.49 -3.74 -2.29
C GLY A 81 2.44 -4.68 -3.49
N LEU A 82 2.97 -4.25 -4.65
CA LEU A 82 3.01 -5.07 -5.85
C LEU A 82 3.80 -6.36 -5.61
N ILE A 83 3.15 -7.50 -5.80
CA ILE A 83 3.73 -8.84 -5.69
C ILE A 83 3.97 -9.36 -7.10
N GLY A 84 5.16 -9.93 -7.33
CA GLY A 84 5.60 -10.29 -8.68
C GLY A 84 4.98 -11.57 -9.25
N SER A 85 4.63 -12.55 -8.40
CA SER A 85 4.15 -13.87 -8.82
C SER A 85 3.40 -14.59 -7.70
N THR A 86 2.75 -15.71 -8.05
CA THR A 86 2.12 -16.62 -7.08
C THR A 86 3.14 -17.20 -6.11
N ASP A 87 4.35 -17.55 -6.57
CA ASP A 87 5.41 -18.07 -5.70
C ASP A 87 5.86 -17.05 -4.65
N HIS A 88 5.87 -15.75 -4.98
CA HIS A 88 6.12 -14.70 -3.99
C HIS A 88 5.01 -14.66 -2.92
N ILE A 89 3.75 -14.86 -3.32
CA ILE A 89 2.62 -14.94 -2.39
C ILE A 89 2.82 -16.10 -1.42
N ASP A 90 3.26 -17.26 -1.93
CA ASP A 90 3.50 -18.45 -1.10
C ASP A 90 4.62 -18.21 -0.08
N VAL A 91 5.72 -17.62 -0.50
CA VAL A 91 6.82 -17.27 0.40
C VAL A 91 6.38 -16.29 1.48
N LEU A 92 5.60 -15.25 1.11
CA LEU A 92 5.10 -14.27 2.06
C LEU A 92 4.11 -14.89 3.05
N ALA A 93 3.19 -15.73 2.57
CA ALA A 93 2.21 -16.41 3.42
C ALA A 93 2.88 -17.38 4.39
N GLU A 94 3.84 -18.18 3.91
CA GLU A 94 4.67 -19.06 4.74
C GLU A 94 5.41 -18.27 5.82
N PHE A 95 6.03 -17.15 5.42
CA PHE A 95 6.76 -16.29 6.33
C PHE A 95 5.85 -15.69 7.42
N LEU A 96 4.74 -15.05 7.04
CA LEU A 96 3.79 -14.41 7.96
C LEU A 96 3.14 -15.41 8.92
N SER A 97 2.94 -16.67 8.49
CA SER A 97 2.40 -17.73 9.34
C SER A 97 3.35 -18.11 10.47
N ARG A 98 4.66 -18.06 10.22
CA ARG A 98 5.70 -18.43 11.19
C ARG A 98 6.13 -17.27 12.08
N HIS A 99 5.96 -16.03 11.60
CA HIS A 99 6.46 -14.82 12.26
C HIS A 99 5.36 -13.77 12.43
N PRO A 100 4.47 -13.91 13.41
CA PRO A 100 3.41 -12.92 13.69
C PRO A 100 3.98 -11.69 14.43
N LEU A 101 4.94 -11.01 13.80
CA LEU A 101 5.75 -9.97 14.44
C LEU A 101 5.03 -8.61 14.57
N GLY A 102 3.99 -8.35 13.77
CA GLY A 102 3.31 -7.06 13.80
C GLY A 102 2.17 -6.95 12.78
N PRO A 103 1.50 -5.78 12.71
CA PRO A 103 0.44 -5.55 11.76
C PRO A 103 0.95 -5.59 10.31
N VAL A 104 0.09 -6.12 9.42
CA VAL A 104 0.34 -6.23 7.99
C VAL A 104 -0.63 -5.34 7.23
N VAL A 105 -0.10 -4.36 6.49
CA VAL A 105 -0.87 -3.56 5.53
C VAL A 105 -0.64 -4.12 4.13
N LEU A 106 -1.69 -4.61 3.50
CA LEU A 106 -1.67 -5.14 2.13
C LEU A 106 -2.33 -4.14 1.17
N ASP A 107 -1.54 -3.55 0.28
CA ASP A 107 -1.99 -2.75 -0.85
C ASP A 107 -2.11 -3.69 -2.07
N PRO A 108 -3.33 -4.11 -2.46
CA PRO A 108 -3.51 -5.16 -3.46
C PRO A 108 -3.37 -4.61 -4.87
N VAL A 109 -2.17 -4.23 -5.26
CA VAL A 109 -1.86 -3.62 -6.55
C VAL A 109 -2.12 -4.62 -7.69
N LEU A 110 -3.34 -4.64 -8.22
CA LEU A 110 -3.75 -5.55 -9.30
C LEU A 110 -3.53 -4.95 -10.69
N ALA A 111 -3.52 -3.62 -10.79
CA ALA A 111 -3.34 -2.92 -12.06
C ALA A 111 -2.58 -1.62 -11.87
N SER A 112 -1.96 -1.13 -12.95
CA SER A 112 -1.37 0.21 -12.99
C SER A 112 -2.44 1.29 -12.86
N GLY A 113 -2.06 2.53 -12.55
CA GLY A 113 -3.00 3.68 -12.53
C GLY A 113 -3.71 3.92 -13.88
N ARG A 114 -3.26 3.27 -14.96
CA ARG A 114 -3.89 3.28 -16.29
C ARG A 114 -4.77 2.06 -16.57
N GLY A 115 -4.79 1.07 -15.66
CA GLY A 115 -5.55 -0.16 -15.79
C GLY A 115 -4.78 -1.34 -16.40
N ASP A 116 -3.48 -1.18 -16.75
CA ASP A 116 -2.66 -2.31 -17.22
C ASP A 116 -2.58 -3.38 -16.13
N PRO A 117 -2.86 -4.66 -16.41
CA PRO A 117 -2.80 -5.72 -15.41
C PRO A 117 -1.36 -5.89 -14.92
N LEU A 118 -1.16 -5.91 -13.61
CA LEU A 118 0.14 -6.09 -12.96
C LEU A 118 0.25 -7.42 -12.21
N LEU A 119 -0.89 -8.09 -12.00
CA LEU A 119 -0.96 -9.38 -11.33
C LEU A 119 -1.84 -10.33 -12.17
N ALA A 120 -1.37 -11.55 -12.37
CA ALA A 120 -2.09 -12.59 -13.08
C ALA A 120 -3.33 -13.07 -12.28
N GLU A 121 -4.28 -13.71 -12.95
CA GLU A 121 -5.55 -14.13 -12.36
C GLU A 121 -5.36 -15.17 -11.24
N ASP A 122 -4.48 -16.14 -11.44
CA ASP A 122 -4.13 -17.18 -10.46
C ASP A 122 -3.45 -16.57 -9.22
N ALA A 123 -2.60 -15.59 -9.40
CA ALA A 123 -1.98 -14.87 -8.29
C ALA A 123 -3.00 -14.02 -7.49
N ARG A 124 -4.07 -13.53 -8.13
CA ARG A 124 -5.17 -12.84 -7.45
C ARG A 124 -5.95 -13.78 -6.52
N ALA A 125 -6.26 -15.00 -6.97
CA ALA A 125 -6.89 -16.02 -6.14
C ALA A 125 -5.98 -16.41 -4.97
N ALA A 126 -4.69 -16.66 -5.24
CA ALA A 126 -3.69 -16.97 -4.23
C ALA A 126 -3.55 -15.84 -3.17
N LEU A 127 -3.55 -14.56 -3.59
CA LEU A 127 -3.53 -13.43 -2.67
C LEU A 127 -4.73 -13.47 -1.71
N ARG A 128 -5.93 -13.69 -2.25
CA ARG A 128 -7.15 -13.78 -1.44
C ARG A 128 -7.12 -14.94 -0.45
N GLU A 129 -6.70 -16.12 -0.89
CA GLU A 129 -6.74 -17.34 -0.10
C GLU A 129 -5.59 -17.44 0.91
N ARG A 130 -4.41 -16.94 0.54
CA ARG A 130 -3.16 -17.20 1.29
C ARG A 130 -2.63 -15.99 2.06
N LEU A 131 -2.88 -14.74 1.61
CA LEU A 131 -2.39 -13.55 2.30
C LEU A 131 -3.45 -12.84 3.15
N LEU A 132 -4.74 -12.85 2.76
CA LEU A 132 -5.76 -12.16 3.56
C LEU A 132 -5.85 -12.66 5.00
N PRO A 133 -5.66 -13.95 5.34
CA PRO A 133 -5.67 -14.42 6.72
C PRO A 133 -4.63 -13.77 7.62
N TYR A 134 -3.55 -13.23 7.06
CA TYR A 134 -2.48 -12.53 7.78
C TYR A 134 -2.60 -11.01 7.71
N THR A 135 -3.57 -10.49 6.94
CA THR A 135 -3.70 -9.06 6.68
C THR A 135 -4.45 -8.34 7.79
N THR A 136 -3.79 -7.36 8.42
CA THR A 136 -4.44 -6.48 9.41
C THR A 136 -5.33 -5.45 8.73
N VAL A 137 -4.85 -4.79 7.67
CA VAL A 137 -5.63 -3.86 6.86
C VAL A 137 -5.32 -4.08 5.38
N LEU A 138 -6.37 -4.37 4.61
CA LEU A 138 -6.33 -4.37 3.15
C LEU A 138 -6.77 -3.01 2.63
N THR A 139 -6.09 -2.43 1.62
CA THR A 139 -6.37 -1.07 1.12
C THR A 139 -6.80 -1.03 -0.36
N PRO A 140 -7.86 -1.74 -0.78
CA PRO A 140 -8.27 -1.78 -2.17
C PRO A 140 -8.95 -0.48 -2.60
N ASN A 141 -8.73 -0.07 -3.84
CA ASN A 141 -9.66 0.85 -4.50
C ASN A 141 -10.94 0.09 -4.94
N THR A 142 -11.95 0.80 -5.45
CA THR A 142 -13.23 0.17 -5.83
C THR A 142 -13.09 -0.88 -6.93
N LEU A 143 -12.15 -0.71 -7.88
CA LEU A 143 -11.89 -1.68 -8.94
C LEU A 143 -11.20 -2.95 -8.39
N GLU A 144 -10.25 -2.77 -7.50
CA GLU A 144 -9.55 -3.87 -6.82
C GLU A 144 -10.50 -4.60 -5.87
N LEU A 145 -11.36 -3.87 -5.15
CA LEU A 145 -12.41 -4.45 -4.33
C LEU A 145 -13.31 -5.37 -5.13
N ALA A 146 -13.81 -4.89 -6.29
CA ALA A 146 -14.65 -5.69 -7.16
C ALA A 146 -13.94 -6.95 -7.66
N ARG A 147 -12.69 -6.82 -8.10
CA ARG A 147 -11.90 -7.94 -8.61
C ARG A 147 -11.57 -8.99 -7.53
N LEU A 148 -11.26 -8.55 -6.31
CA LEU A 148 -10.91 -9.46 -5.22
C LEU A 148 -12.13 -10.11 -4.57
N SER A 149 -13.24 -9.38 -4.42
CA SER A 149 -14.46 -9.92 -3.83
C SER A 149 -15.29 -10.76 -4.79
N GLY A 150 -15.15 -10.50 -6.10
CA GLY A 150 -16.03 -11.06 -7.14
C GLY A 150 -17.43 -10.40 -7.16
N LEU A 151 -17.61 -9.26 -6.46
CA LEU A 151 -18.87 -8.53 -6.36
C LEU A 151 -18.71 -7.13 -6.99
N PRO A 152 -19.78 -6.51 -7.52
CA PRO A 152 -19.73 -5.12 -7.98
C PRO A 152 -19.38 -4.19 -6.79
N ALA A 153 -18.88 -2.99 -7.09
CA ALA A 153 -18.45 -2.01 -6.09
C ALA A 153 -18.79 -0.55 -6.46
N ASP A 154 -19.83 -0.36 -7.27
CA ASP A 154 -20.24 0.97 -7.75
C ASP A 154 -21.00 1.75 -6.68
N THR A 155 -21.89 1.09 -5.95
CA THR A 155 -22.70 1.67 -4.87
C THR A 155 -22.08 1.48 -3.50
N ALA A 156 -22.48 2.28 -2.52
CA ALA A 156 -22.05 2.12 -1.13
C ALA A 156 -22.44 0.74 -0.55
N CYS A 157 -23.62 0.21 -0.94
CA CYS A 157 -24.09 -1.11 -0.51
C CYS A 157 -23.20 -2.23 -1.06
N GLU A 158 -22.84 -2.16 -2.33
CA GLU A 158 -21.96 -3.12 -2.99
C GLU A 158 -20.54 -3.07 -2.42
N ARG A 159 -19.99 -1.86 -2.18
CA ARG A 159 -18.68 -1.70 -1.53
C ARG A 159 -18.66 -2.32 -0.14
N ARG A 160 -19.75 -2.14 0.64
CA ARG A 160 -19.91 -2.80 1.95
C ARG A 160 -19.96 -4.31 1.82
N ALA A 161 -20.71 -4.84 0.85
CA ALA A 161 -20.79 -6.28 0.61
C ALA A 161 -19.43 -6.87 0.19
N GLY A 162 -18.71 -6.20 -0.73
CA GLY A 162 -17.36 -6.58 -1.13
C GLY A 162 -16.36 -6.56 0.03
N ALA A 163 -16.36 -5.51 0.85
CA ALA A 163 -15.49 -5.41 2.02
C ALA A 163 -15.77 -6.52 3.04
N ARG A 164 -17.04 -6.82 3.30
CA ARG A 164 -17.43 -7.94 4.19
C ARG A 164 -17.00 -9.29 3.65
N ALA A 165 -17.08 -9.51 2.33
CA ALA A 165 -16.59 -10.74 1.70
C ALA A 165 -15.06 -10.90 1.86
N LEU A 166 -14.28 -9.82 1.81
CA LEU A 166 -12.83 -9.86 2.02
C LEU A 166 -12.47 -10.01 3.50
N ILE A 167 -13.28 -9.45 4.42
CA ILE A 167 -13.15 -9.71 5.85
C ILE A 167 -13.43 -11.18 6.16
N ALA A 168 -14.50 -11.75 5.59
CA ALA A 168 -14.81 -13.17 5.73
C ALA A 168 -13.72 -14.09 5.13
N ALA A 169 -12.97 -13.60 4.14
CA ALA A 169 -11.80 -14.29 3.57
C ALA A 169 -10.54 -14.16 4.44
N GLY A 170 -10.58 -13.42 5.56
CA GLY A 170 -9.52 -13.40 6.58
C GLY A 170 -8.92 -12.04 6.91
N SER A 171 -9.13 -11.00 6.11
CA SER A 171 -8.63 -9.65 6.46
C SER A 171 -9.34 -9.11 7.69
N ARG A 172 -8.59 -8.54 8.65
CA ARG A 172 -9.21 -7.96 9.87
C ARG A 172 -9.95 -6.65 9.59
N HIS A 173 -9.45 -5.84 8.63
CA HIS A 173 -10.04 -4.58 8.21
C HIS A 173 -9.87 -4.41 6.71
N VAL A 174 -10.80 -3.68 6.08
CA VAL A 174 -10.71 -3.29 4.67
C VAL A 174 -10.94 -1.79 4.54
N LEU A 175 -9.93 -1.04 4.13
CA LEU A 175 -10.01 0.39 3.83
C LEU A 175 -10.27 0.56 2.33
N VAL A 176 -11.53 0.69 1.95
CA VAL A 176 -11.93 0.92 0.55
C VAL A 176 -11.69 2.37 0.17
N THR A 177 -10.88 2.62 -0.89
CA THR A 177 -10.62 3.98 -1.37
C THR A 177 -11.51 4.34 -2.55
N GLY A 178 -12.19 5.50 -2.44
CA GLY A 178 -13.22 5.97 -3.39
C GLY A 178 -12.70 6.77 -4.58
N THR A 179 -11.41 6.68 -4.90
CA THR A 179 -10.76 7.53 -5.94
C THR A 179 -11.45 7.42 -7.32
N HIS A 180 -11.99 6.25 -7.68
CA HIS A 180 -12.61 6.01 -8.99
C HIS A 180 -14.10 6.40 -9.05
N ALA A 181 -14.74 6.78 -7.93
CA ALA A 181 -16.10 7.29 -7.96
C ALA A 181 -16.16 8.67 -8.65
N ARG A 182 -17.23 8.93 -9.42
CA ARG A 182 -17.43 10.21 -10.11
C ARG A 182 -18.20 11.18 -9.22
N THR A 183 -17.56 11.63 -8.13
CA THR A 183 -18.13 12.55 -7.14
C THR A 183 -17.19 13.72 -6.91
N ASP A 184 -17.69 14.85 -6.41
CA ASP A 184 -16.88 16.05 -6.10
C ASP A 184 -15.94 15.85 -4.92
N HIS A 185 -16.10 14.76 -4.19
CA HIS A 185 -15.24 14.36 -3.09
C HIS A 185 -14.80 12.90 -3.23
N VAL A 186 -13.75 12.54 -2.53
CA VAL A 186 -13.28 11.16 -2.39
C VAL A 186 -13.73 10.66 -1.03
N GLU A 187 -14.55 9.63 -1.00
CA GLU A 187 -14.97 8.95 0.22
C GLU A 187 -14.16 7.66 0.37
N ASN A 188 -13.40 7.54 1.46
CA ASN A 188 -12.75 6.30 1.83
C ASN A 188 -13.44 5.75 3.07
N VAL A 189 -13.71 4.44 3.09
CA VAL A 189 -14.41 3.80 4.21
C VAL A 189 -13.60 2.64 4.73
N LEU A 190 -13.25 2.68 6.02
CA LEU A 190 -12.66 1.56 6.74
C LEU A 190 -13.79 0.68 7.31
N PHE A 191 -13.84 -0.56 6.89
CA PHE A 191 -14.72 -1.61 7.40
C PHE A 191 -13.94 -2.50 8.37
N ALA A 192 -14.48 -2.70 9.56
CA ALA A 192 -13.90 -3.54 10.59
C ALA A 192 -14.66 -4.88 10.73
N ALA A 193 -13.98 -5.92 11.20
CA ALA A 193 -14.58 -7.24 11.40
C ALA A 193 -15.73 -7.25 12.43
N ASP A 194 -15.74 -6.31 13.37
CA ASP A 194 -16.82 -6.12 14.35
C ASP A 194 -18.06 -5.39 13.79
N GLY A 195 -18.06 -5.09 12.50
CA GLY A 195 -19.16 -4.42 11.80
C GLY A 195 -19.13 -2.89 11.84
N ARG A 196 -18.17 -2.27 12.57
CA ARG A 196 -17.99 -0.81 12.58
C ARG A 196 -17.45 -0.31 11.24
N GLU A 197 -17.86 0.90 10.88
CA GLU A 197 -17.45 1.61 9.66
C GLU A 197 -16.97 3.02 10.01
N TYR A 198 -15.87 3.44 9.39
CA TYR A 198 -15.28 4.76 9.63
C TYR A 198 -15.05 5.44 8.27
N ALA A 199 -15.81 6.48 7.97
CA ALA A 199 -15.71 7.23 6.71
C ALA A 199 -14.75 8.40 6.84
N GLY A 200 -13.92 8.58 5.80
CA GLY A 200 -13.10 9.77 5.59
C GLY A 200 -13.50 10.43 4.27
N ILE A 201 -13.86 11.72 4.32
CA ILE A 201 -14.30 12.49 3.14
C ILE A 201 -13.25 13.55 2.83
N TRP A 202 -12.78 13.56 1.59
CA TRP A 202 -11.71 14.45 1.13
C TRP A 202 -12.13 15.19 -0.14
N PRO A 203 -11.85 16.49 -0.26
CA PRO A 203 -12.07 17.21 -1.52
C PRO A 203 -11.33 16.53 -2.67
N ARG A 204 -11.99 16.38 -3.82
CA ARG A 204 -11.34 15.83 -4.99
C ARG A 204 -10.37 16.83 -5.58
N LEU A 205 -9.12 16.39 -5.78
CA LEU A 205 -8.09 17.19 -6.43
C LEU A 205 -8.17 17.01 -7.96
N ALA A 206 -7.82 18.07 -8.69
CA ALA A 206 -8.04 18.15 -10.14
C ALA A 206 -7.10 17.24 -10.97
N HIS A 207 -6.06 16.69 -10.37
CA HIS A 207 -5.02 15.95 -11.10
C HIS A 207 -5.17 14.43 -10.91
N SER A 208 -4.56 13.68 -11.83
CA SER A 208 -4.33 12.25 -11.70
C SER A 208 -2.96 12.02 -11.06
N PHE A 209 -2.91 11.17 -10.05
CA PHE A 209 -1.72 10.97 -9.22
C PHE A 209 -1.18 9.55 -9.35
N HIS A 210 0.15 9.45 -9.46
CA HIS A 210 0.85 8.17 -9.44
C HIS A 210 1.39 7.89 -8.04
N GLY A 211 1.01 6.74 -7.48
CA GLY A 211 1.49 6.27 -6.17
C GLY A 211 0.72 6.81 -4.96
N SER A 212 -0.50 7.32 -5.14
CA SER A 212 -1.37 7.72 -4.02
C SER A 212 -1.73 6.54 -3.11
N GLY A 213 -2.04 5.35 -3.67
CA GLY A 213 -2.29 4.11 -2.93
C GLY A 213 -1.08 3.67 -2.12
N CYS A 214 0.09 3.59 -2.75
CA CYS A 214 1.34 3.25 -2.06
C CYS A 214 1.65 4.23 -0.92
N THR A 215 1.43 5.54 -1.13
CA THR A 215 1.61 6.56 -0.08
C THR A 215 0.68 6.32 1.10
N LEU A 216 -0.61 6.03 0.83
CA LEU A 216 -1.60 5.73 1.87
C LEU A 216 -1.24 4.47 2.66
N ALA A 217 -0.93 3.39 1.96
CA ALA A 217 -0.61 2.12 2.59
C ALA A 217 0.68 2.18 3.43
N ALA A 218 1.71 2.88 2.94
CA ALA A 218 2.94 3.08 3.69
C ALA A 218 2.74 3.96 4.93
N ALA A 219 1.97 5.06 4.81
CA ALA A 219 1.63 5.92 5.94
C ALA A 219 0.78 5.17 6.99
N LEU A 220 -0.14 4.30 6.55
CA LEU A 220 -0.94 3.45 7.43
C LEU A 220 -0.03 2.45 8.17
N ALA A 221 0.91 1.80 7.48
CA ALA A 221 1.87 0.91 8.11
C ALA A 221 2.76 1.65 9.13
N ALA A 222 3.18 2.89 8.82
CA ALA A 222 3.93 3.72 9.74
C ALA A 222 3.13 4.05 11.01
N ALA A 223 1.88 4.49 10.87
CA ALA A 223 1.03 4.80 12.02
C ALA A 223 0.81 3.56 12.92
N LEU A 224 0.58 2.39 12.31
CA LEU A 224 0.47 1.13 13.05
C LEU A 224 1.78 0.74 13.75
N ALA A 225 2.94 0.97 13.09
CA ALA A 225 4.25 0.72 13.68
C ALA A 225 4.54 1.63 14.89
N HIS A 226 3.96 2.84 14.93
CA HIS A 226 3.98 3.74 16.08
C HIS A 226 2.96 3.37 17.17
N GLY A 227 2.17 2.31 17.00
CA GLY A 227 1.24 1.79 18.01
C GLY A 227 -0.17 2.40 17.97
N HIS A 228 -0.52 3.19 16.95
CA HIS A 228 -1.87 3.72 16.81
C HIS A 228 -2.88 2.62 16.50
N ALA A 229 -4.10 2.75 17.05
CA ALA A 229 -5.20 1.85 16.72
C ALA A 229 -5.61 1.99 15.24
N VAL A 230 -6.10 0.91 14.61
CA VAL A 230 -6.40 0.87 13.17
C VAL A 230 -7.28 2.03 12.67
N PRO A 231 -8.40 2.41 13.36
CA PRO A 231 -9.21 3.54 12.90
C PRO A 231 -8.47 4.89 12.93
N GLU A 232 -7.68 5.12 13.97
CA GLU A 232 -6.85 6.33 14.09
C GLU A 232 -5.74 6.34 13.04
N ALA A 233 -5.01 5.24 12.89
CA ALA A 233 -3.97 5.06 11.88
C ALA A 233 -4.51 5.31 10.46
N ALA A 234 -5.70 4.79 10.15
CA ALA A 234 -6.36 5.02 8.86
C ALA A 234 -6.72 6.50 8.64
N SER A 235 -7.21 7.19 9.67
CA SER A 235 -7.50 8.63 9.59
C SER A 235 -6.23 9.46 9.36
N MET A 236 -5.19 9.20 10.14
CA MET A 236 -3.89 9.89 10.04
C MET A 236 -3.23 9.66 8.66
N ALA A 237 -3.24 8.42 8.18
CA ALA A 237 -2.68 8.06 6.88
C ALA A 237 -3.41 8.75 5.72
N GLN A 238 -4.74 8.85 5.79
CA GLN A 238 -5.54 9.59 4.80
C GLN A 238 -5.22 11.09 4.83
N ALA A 239 -5.13 11.70 6.01
CA ALA A 239 -4.80 13.11 6.16
C ALA A 239 -3.41 13.43 5.58
N TYR A 240 -2.41 12.63 5.92
CA TYR A 240 -1.06 12.75 5.37
C TYR A 240 -1.06 12.59 3.84
N THR A 241 -1.73 11.56 3.33
CA THR A 241 -1.80 11.32 1.88
C THR A 241 -2.46 12.48 1.16
N TYR A 242 -3.55 13.02 1.70
CA TYR A 242 -4.21 14.19 1.13
C TYR A 242 -3.27 15.40 1.06
N GLN A 243 -2.49 15.66 2.11
CA GLN A 243 -1.49 16.73 2.09
C GLN A 243 -0.39 16.47 1.06
N ALA A 244 0.12 15.24 0.97
CA ALA A 244 1.12 14.88 -0.05
C ALA A 244 0.60 15.09 -1.48
N LEU A 245 -0.68 14.79 -1.72
CA LEU A 245 -1.35 15.03 -3.01
C LEU A 245 -1.55 16.52 -3.28
N ARG A 246 -1.90 17.32 -2.28
CA ARG A 246 -2.04 18.79 -2.43
C ARG A 246 -0.74 19.48 -2.82
N HIS A 247 0.40 18.96 -2.38
CA HIS A 247 1.74 19.46 -2.69
C HIS A 247 2.42 18.70 -3.83
N ALA A 248 1.67 17.85 -4.54
CA ALA A 248 2.20 17.05 -5.62
C ALA A 248 2.88 17.88 -6.70
N TYR A 249 3.87 17.30 -7.33
CA TYR A 249 4.61 17.90 -8.43
C TYR A 249 4.66 16.95 -9.64
N ARG A 250 4.97 17.50 -10.80
CA ARG A 250 5.00 16.75 -12.06
C ARG A 250 6.40 16.83 -12.68
N PRO A 251 7.25 15.82 -12.48
CA PRO A 251 8.64 15.84 -12.97
C PRO A 251 8.76 15.60 -14.47
N GLY A 252 7.73 15.07 -15.12
CA GLY A 252 7.72 14.72 -16.55
C GLY A 252 6.36 14.98 -17.19
N HIS A 253 6.01 14.17 -18.20
CA HIS A 253 4.78 14.30 -18.97
C HIS A 253 3.60 13.45 -18.44
N GLY A 254 3.86 12.57 -17.46
CA GLY A 254 2.85 11.65 -16.92
C GLY A 254 2.01 12.22 -15.79
N GLN A 255 1.59 11.35 -14.87
CA GLN A 255 0.81 11.72 -13.70
C GLN A 255 1.63 12.56 -12.71
N TRP A 256 0.93 13.28 -11.84
CA TRP A 256 1.51 13.99 -10.71
C TRP A 256 2.00 13.01 -9.65
N ILE A 257 3.10 13.32 -9.00
CA ILE A 257 3.71 12.52 -7.93
C ILE A 257 3.46 13.21 -6.58
N PRO A 258 2.94 12.50 -5.55
CA PRO A 258 2.74 13.06 -4.23
C PRO A 258 4.05 13.55 -3.61
N ASP A 259 4.07 14.76 -3.05
CA ASP A 259 5.21 15.24 -2.24
C ASP A 259 5.15 14.63 -0.83
N ARG A 260 5.79 13.52 -0.65
CA ARG A 260 5.80 12.75 0.61
C ARG A 260 6.58 13.44 1.72
N LEU A 261 7.43 14.39 1.39
CA LEU A 261 8.18 15.18 2.36
C LEU A 261 7.44 16.46 2.77
N LEU A 262 6.26 16.74 2.19
CA LEU A 262 5.39 17.88 2.51
C LEU A 262 6.13 19.23 2.46
N GLY A 263 6.96 19.43 1.43
CA GLY A 263 7.72 20.68 1.25
C GLY A 263 8.92 20.81 2.19
N ARG A 264 9.25 19.83 3.01
CA ARG A 264 10.47 19.82 3.85
C ARG A 264 11.70 19.64 2.97
N ARG A 265 12.04 20.67 2.23
CA ARG A 265 13.31 20.77 1.52
C ARG A 265 14.28 21.51 2.44
N PRO A 266 15.49 20.99 2.73
CA PRO A 266 16.50 21.77 3.43
C PRO A 266 16.73 23.05 2.65
N ALA A 267 16.73 24.20 3.32
CA ALA A 267 17.19 25.43 2.70
C ALA A 267 18.65 25.20 2.30
N LEU A 268 18.89 24.94 1.02
CA LEU A 268 20.24 24.95 0.49
C LEU A 268 20.67 26.43 0.51
N THR A 269 21.26 26.87 1.62
CA THR A 269 22.02 28.12 1.63
C THR A 269 23.19 27.89 0.70
N HIS A 270 23.15 28.53 -0.47
CA HIS A 270 24.32 28.66 -1.32
C HIS A 270 25.38 29.42 -0.50
N ALA A 271 26.43 28.71 -0.05
CA ALA A 271 27.60 29.29 0.51
C ALA A 271 28.44 29.91 -0.62
#